data_2369f3e853f73e35c6c486fd9d01bf6c
#
_entry.id   2369f3e853f73e35c6c486fd9d01bf6c
#
_cell.length_a   1.000
_cell.length_b   1.000
_cell.length_c   1.000
_cell.angle_alpha   90.00
_cell.angle_beta   90.00
_cell.angle_gamma   90.00
#
_symmetry.space_group_name_H-M   'P 1'
#
loop_
_entity.id
_entity.type
_entity.pdbx_description
1 polymer ?
#
loop_
_entity_poly.entity_id
_entity_poly.type
_entity_poly.pdbx_seq_one_letter_code
_entity_poly.pdbx_strand_id
1 'polypeptide(L)'
;MKTILALVSISMVLLLVSCEKNVITFGSTDIDLTKSAQVRLVYDPPLLTSTTLNITRLKYNNQLVSEVSTALGSIFPNSTAKYHVVPQGPVKIDAYIGTTKDVLQYSNTCTLGAGKYTVYVHNLTDVPYVVKDADVFPSSDAWADTLSNIQFVNLLYKSDGVTPYGKLTLKGRRGAGTTASPYVYINIATCNFKETSALVPYKLLRNGVAIWSGTETGLAFVIFDDAGNLLKNFSSAGAVIDWSATGFSLGKGKNYIFHINGKVGTKYADQVIRLSTIGLN
;
A
#
# COMPACT_ATOMS: atom_id res chain seq x y z
N MET A 1 -66.93 20.69 17.98
CA MET A 1 -66.15 19.53 18.46
C MET A 1 -66.05 18.41 17.43
N LYS A 2 -67.08 17.99 16.74
CA LYS A 2 -67.02 16.88 15.75
C LYS A 2 -66.10 17.12 14.56
N THR A 3 -65.97 18.35 14.07
CA THR A 3 -65.11 18.72 12.94
C THR A 3 -63.60 18.71 13.28
N ILE A 4 -63.23 19.06 14.50
CA ILE A 4 -61.83 19.05 14.96
C ILE A 4 -61.33 17.60 15.13
N LEU A 5 -62.21 16.70 15.61
CA LEU A 5 -61.86 15.30 15.78
C LEU A 5 -61.59 14.61 14.41
N ALA A 6 -62.37 14.95 13.38
CA ALA A 6 -62.20 14.44 12.02
C ALA A 6 -60.86 14.90 11.40
N LEU A 7 -60.46 16.16 11.60
CA LEU A 7 -59.20 16.70 11.10
C LEU A 7 -57.96 16.05 11.77
N VAL A 8 -58.04 15.80 13.08
CA VAL A 8 -56.96 15.12 13.82
C VAL A 8 -56.82 13.65 13.38
N SER A 9 -57.95 12.97 13.12
CA SER A 9 -57.91 11.58 12.63
C SER A 9 -57.32 11.46 11.23
N ILE A 10 -57.61 12.40 10.31
CA ILE A 10 -57.06 12.42 8.96
C ILE A 10 -55.54 12.74 8.99
N SER A 11 -55.11 13.65 9.86
CA SER A 11 -53.67 13.98 10.04
C SER A 11 -52.90 12.81 10.59
N MET A 12 -53.48 12.01 11.50
CA MET A 12 -52.82 10.84 12.08
C MET A 12 -52.69 9.66 11.11
N VAL A 13 -53.67 9.51 10.20
CA VAL A 13 -53.60 8.49 9.12
C VAL A 13 -52.55 8.88 8.07
N LEU A 14 -52.42 10.17 7.74
CA LEU A 14 -51.36 10.64 6.81
C LEU A 14 -49.92 10.45 7.38
N LEU A 15 -49.77 10.53 8.70
CA LEU A 15 -48.46 10.25 9.34
C LEU A 15 -48.10 8.76 9.36
N LEU A 16 -49.08 7.86 9.31
CA LEU A 16 -48.86 6.43 9.27
C LEU A 16 -48.51 5.88 7.89
N VAL A 17 -48.89 6.59 6.81
CA VAL A 17 -48.58 6.21 5.42
C VAL A 17 -47.20 6.72 4.98
N SER A 18 -46.59 7.67 5.71
CA SER A 18 -45.30 8.27 5.39
C SER A 18 -44.08 7.39 5.81
N CYS A 19 -44.28 6.24 6.39
CA CYS A 19 -43.21 5.25 6.61
C CYS A 19 -43.24 4.19 5.51
N GLU A 20 -43.09 4.57 4.25
CA GLU A 20 -42.46 3.65 3.32
C GLU A 20 -41.04 3.43 3.82
N LYS A 21 -40.83 2.29 4.51
CA LYS A 21 -39.51 1.74 4.64
C LYS A 21 -38.93 1.66 3.22
N ASN A 22 -38.07 2.58 2.89
CA ASN A 22 -37.08 2.32 1.82
C ASN A 22 -36.26 1.09 2.30
N VAL A 23 -36.83 -0.08 2.06
CA VAL A 23 -36.08 -1.31 2.11
C VAL A 23 -35.17 -1.22 0.89
N ILE A 24 -33.99 -0.62 1.08
CA ILE A 24 -32.89 -0.81 0.16
C ILE A 24 -32.61 -2.31 0.24
N THR A 25 -33.23 -3.07 -0.65
CA THR A 25 -32.87 -4.44 -0.90
C THR A 25 -31.46 -4.35 -1.50
N PHE A 26 -30.44 -4.40 -0.63
CA PHE A 26 -29.11 -4.78 -1.07
C PHE A 26 -29.29 -6.19 -1.65
N GLY A 27 -29.47 -6.28 -2.95
CA GLY A 27 -29.25 -7.54 -3.62
C GLY A 27 -27.84 -7.94 -3.29
N SER A 28 -27.65 -8.87 -2.35
CA SER A 28 -26.40 -9.57 -2.21
C SER A 28 -26.23 -10.35 -3.52
N THR A 29 -25.63 -9.71 -4.51
CA THR A 29 -25.01 -10.48 -5.57
C THR A 29 -23.90 -11.24 -4.85
N ASP A 30 -24.09 -12.53 -4.67
CA ASP A 30 -23.01 -13.41 -4.20
C ASP A 30 -21.85 -13.22 -5.15
N ILE A 31 -20.86 -12.44 -4.69
CA ILE A 31 -19.65 -12.19 -5.47
C ILE A 31 -18.86 -13.49 -5.43
N ASP A 32 -18.84 -14.17 -6.57
CA ASP A 32 -18.01 -15.36 -6.74
C ASP A 32 -16.53 -14.94 -6.73
N LEU A 33 -15.91 -14.99 -5.56
CA LEU A 33 -14.50 -14.63 -5.38
C LEU A 33 -13.55 -15.54 -6.17
N THR A 34 -14.01 -16.71 -6.62
CA THR A 34 -13.22 -17.60 -7.48
C THR A 34 -13.12 -17.10 -8.92
N LYS A 35 -14.03 -16.18 -9.31
CA LYS A 35 -14.12 -15.55 -10.63
C LYS A 35 -13.85 -14.04 -10.58
N SER A 36 -13.39 -13.52 -9.46
CA SER A 36 -13.20 -12.09 -9.25
C SER A 36 -11.76 -11.80 -8.86
N ALA A 37 -11.27 -10.64 -9.27
CA ALA A 37 -10.06 -10.05 -8.75
C ALA A 37 -10.39 -9.15 -7.55
N GLN A 38 -9.59 -9.21 -6.52
CA GLN A 38 -9.63 -8.33 -5.36
C GLN A 38 -8.43 -7.40 -5.44
N VAL A 39 -8.65 -6.09 -5.57
CA VAL A 39 -7.63 -5.11 -5.92
C VAL A 39 -7.47 -4.08 -4.81
N ARG A 40 -6.25 -3.82 -4.42
CA ARG A 40 -5.86 -2.59 -3.73
C ARG A 40 -4.80 -1.86 -4.55
N LEU A 41 -4.82 -0.54 -4.50
CA LEU A 41 -3.94 0.32 -5.26
C LEU A 41 -2.91 0.99 -4.35
N VAL A 42 -1.67 1.04 -4.80
CA VAL A 42 -0.62 1.92 -4.28
C VAL A 42 -0.34 2.97 -5.34
N TYR A 43 -0.62 4.23 -5.03
CA TYR A 43 -0.35 5.33 -5.95
C TYR A 43 0.91 6.05 -5.47
N ASP A 44 2.03 5.77 -6.13
CA ASP A 44 3.32 6.30 -5.71
C ASP A 44 4.29 6.57 -6.87
N PRO A 45 3.90 7.39 -7.86
CA PRO A 45 4.83 7.82 -8.91
C PRO A 45 5.95 8.67 -8.32
N PRO A 46 7.11 8.84 -9.02
CA PRO A 46 8.29 9.55 -8.54
C PRO A 46 8.10 11.07 -8.51
N LEU A 47 7.04 11.52 -7.86
CA LEU A 47 6.68 12.93 -7.69
C LEU A 47 7.03 13.42 -6.30
N LEU A 48 7.34 14.71 -6.17
CA LEU A 48 7.50 15.37 -4.88
C LEU A 48 6.17 15.37 -4.12
N THR A 49 6.25 15.22 -2.81
CA THR A 49 5.06 15.21 -1.96
C THR A 49 4.36 16.58 -2.00
N SER A 50 3.10 16.58 -2.38
CA SER A 50 2.23 17.75 -2.35
C SER A 50 0.78 17.29 -2.14
N THR A 51 0.00 18.03 -1.36
CA THR A 51 -1.43 17.73 -1.16
C THR A 51 -2.25 17.86 -2.45
N THR A 52 -1.78 18.66 -3.42
CA THR A 52 -2.42 18.81 -4.73
C THR A 52 -2.29 17.57 -5.61
N LEU A 53 -1.36 16.67 -5.28
CA LEU A 53 -1.12 15.41 -5.99
C LEU A 53 -1.82 14.21 -5.34
N ASN A 54 -2.57 14.43 -4.27
CA ASN A 54 -3.38 13.38 -3.66
C ASN A 54 -4.44 12.91 -4.66
N ILE A 55 -4.64 11.59 -4.75
CA ILE A 55 -5.80 11.07 -5.46
C ILE A 55 -7.05 11.53 -4.71
N THR A 56 -7.97 12.15 -5.43
CA THR A 56 -9.24 12.62 -4.88
C THR A 56 -10.43 11.83 -5.40
N ARG A 57 -10.25 11.08 -6.50
CA ARG A 57 -11.21 10.13 -7.04
C ARG A 57 -10.48 8.97 -7.72
N LEU A 58 -10.98 7.75 -7.52
CA LEU A 58 -10.51 6.55 -8.19
C LEU A 58 -11.69 5.82 -8.86
N LYS A 59 -11.48 5.37 -10.09
CA LYS A 59 -12.40 4.51 -10.81
C LYS A 59 -11.73 3.26 -11.32
N TYR A 60 -12.45 2.13 -11.31
CA TYR A 60 -12.09 0.91 -12.03
C TYR A 60 -13.15 0.64 -13.10
N ASN A 61 -12.73 0.46 -14.34
CA ASN A 61 -13.64 0.25 -15.47
C ASN A 61 -14.77 1.28 -15.55
N ASN A 62 -14.46 2.55 -15.33
CA ASN A 62 -15.38 3.70 -15.25
C ASN A 62 -16.33 3.69 -14.02
N GLN A 63 -16.31 2.65 -13.19
CA GLN A 63 -17.11 2.62 -11.96
C GLN A 63 -16.36 3.31 -10.82
N LEU A 64 -17.09 4.15 -10.08
CA LEU A 64 -16.54 4.86 -8.92
C LEU A 64 -16.16 3.88 -7.81
N VAL A 65 -14.89 3.91 -7.39
CA VAL A 65 -14.36 3.14 -6.27
C VAL A 65 -14.36 3.96 -5.00
N SER A 66 -13.84 5.18 -5.08
CA SER A 66 -13.79 6.08 -3.93
C SER A 66 -13.58 7.54 -4.35
N GLU A 67 -14.02 8.45 -3.49
CA GLU A 67 -13.76 9.89 -3.53
C GLU A 67 -13.07 10.41 -2.27
N VAL A 68 -12.42 9.52 -1.52
CA VAL A 68 -11.64 9.90 -0.35
C VAL A 68 -10.24 10.33 -0.79
N SER A 69 -9.78 11.49 -0.31
CA SER A 69 -8.43 11.98 -0.61
C SER A 69 -7.38 11.04 -0.03
N THR A 70 -6.47 10.57 -0.88
CA THR A 70 -5.42 9.63 -0.52
C THR A 70 -4.06 10.18 -0.95
N ALA A 71 -3.13 10.28 -0.01
CA ALA A 71 -1.80 10.82 -0.23
C ALA A 71 -0.93 9.90 -1.11
N LEU A 72 0.08 10.49 -1.77
CA LEU A 72 1.13 9.74 -2.46
C LEU A 72 1.77 8.72 -1.51
N GLY A 73 2.03 7.53 -2.03
CA GLY A 73 2.61 6.42 -1.27
C GLY A 73 1.65 5.67 -0.37
N SER A 74 0.40 6.14 -0.25
CA SER A 74 -0.63 5.47 0.53
C SER A 74 -1.36 4.41 -0.27
N ILE A 75 -1.94 3.45 0.48
CA ILE A 75 -2.75 2.37 -0.09
C ILE A 75 -4.18 2.83 -0.24
N PHE A 76 -4.80 2.46 -1.34
CA PHE A 76 -6.19 2.73 -1.63
C PHE A 76 -6.97 1.41 -1.75
N PRO A 77 -8.17 1.28 -1.18
CA PRO A 77 -8.91 2.24 -0.36
C PRO A 77 -8.43 2.23 1.10
N ASN A 78 -7.73 3.24 1.48
CA ASN A 78 -7.31 3.72 2.81
C ASN A 78 -7.30 2.69 3.98
N SER A 79 -6.87 1.44 3.74
CA SER A 79 -6.69 0.42 4.78
C SER A 79 -5.83 -0.72 4.26
N THR A 80 -4.91 -1.18 5.09
CA THR A 80 -3.97 -2.25 4.78
C THR A 80 -4.63 -3.58 4.39
N ALA A 81 -5.86 -3.83 4.81
CA ALA A 81 -6.54 -5.11 4.65
C ALA A 81 -7.73 -5.09 3.69
N LYS A 82 -8.08 -3.94 3.12
CA LYS A 82 -9.27 -3.84 2.25
C LYS A 82 -8.90 -3.93 0.80
N TYR A 83 -9.69 -4.71 0.08
CA TYR A 83 -9.64 -4.85 -1.36
C TYR A 83 -10.97 -4.39 -1.97
N HIS A 84 -10.91 -3.89 -3.18
CA HIS A 84 -12.08 -3.66 -4.00
C HIS A 84 -12.24 -4.83 -4.97
N VAL A 85 -13.45 -5.35 -5.09
CA VAL A 85 -13.73 -6.50 -5.97
C VAL A 85 -14.07 -6.01 -7.37
N VAL A 86 -13.39 -6.56 -8.37
CA VAL A 86 -13.65 -6.30 -9.78
C VAL A 86 -13.75 -7.62 -10.54
N PRO A 87 -14.44 -7.67 -11.69
CA PRO A 87 -14.39 -8.82 -12.57
C PRO A 87 -12.93 -9.14 -12.97
N GLN A 88 -12.61 -10.42 -13.13
CA GLN A 88 -11.34 -10.80 -13.74
C GLN A 88 -11.27 -10.33 -15.21
N GLY A 89 -10.06 -10.11 -15.70
CA GLY A 89 -9.81 -9.63 -17.06
C GLY A 89 -9.13 -8.25 -17.06
N PRO A 90 -9.35 -7.44 -18.10
CA PRO A 90 -8.81 -6.09 -18.19
C PRO A 90 -9.46 -5.18 -17.15
N VAL A 91 -8.65 -4.50 -16.35
CA VAL A 91 -9.08 -3.51 -15.35
C VAL A 91 -8.43 -2.18 -15.69
N LYS A 92 -9.25 -1.25 -16.17
CA LYS A 92 -8.84 0.14 -16.41
C LYS A 92 -8.85 0.88 -15.08
N ILE A 93 -7.77 1.58 -14.77
CA ILE A 93 -7.58 2.37 -13.56
C ILE A 93 -7.52 3.84 -13.96
N ASP A 94 -8.47 4.62 -13.51
CA ASP A 94 -8.49 6.08 -13.70
C ASP A 94 -8.37 6.76 -12.33
N ALA A 95 -7.25 7.45 -12.10
CA ALA A 95 -7.00 8.21 -10.88
C ALA A 95 -7.04 9.72 -11.17
N TYR A 96 -7.81 10.43 -10.37
CA TYR A 96 -8.05 11.86 -10.50
C TYR A 96 -7.49 12.61 -9.30
N ILE A 97 -7.04 13.84 -9.53
CA ILE A 97 -6.54 14.76 -8.51
C ILE A 97 -7.34 16.06 -8.51
N GLY A 98 -7.03 16.95 -7.58
CA GLY A 98 -7.64 18.28 -7.48
C GLY A 98 -8.92 18.31 -6.65
N THR A 99 -9.33 19.50 -6.25
CA THR A 99 -10.50 19.72 -5.39
C THR A 99 -11.81 19.42 -6.13
N THR A 100 -11.86 19.64 -7.43
CA THR A 100 -13.01 19.34 -8.30
C THR A 100 -13.11 17.87 -8.66
N LYS A 101 -12.07 17.07 -8.37
CA LYS A 101 -11.96 15.61 -8.60
C LYS A 101 -12.16 15.21 -10.07
N ASP A 102 -11.79 16.06 -11.02
CA ASP A 102 -11.99 15.90 -12.46
C ASP A 102 -10.69 15.95 -13.27
N VAL A 103 -9.58 16.31 -12.65
CA VAL A 103 -8.28 16.29 -13.31
C VAL A 103 -7.75 14.85 -13.38
N LEU A 104 -7.85 14.23 -14.54
CA LEU A 104 -7.33 12.88 -14.78
C LEU A 104 -5.80 12.93 -14.76
N GLN A 105 -5.21 12.30 -13.73
CA GLN A 105 -3.76 12.25 -13.54
C GLN A 105 -3.14 10.96 -14.08
N TYR A 106 -3.87 9.86 -14.01
CA TYR A 106 -3.42 8.56 -14.47
C TYR A 106 -4.57 7.78 -15.08
N SER A 107 -4.33 7.15 -16.23
CA SER A 107 -5.27 6.25 -16.87
C SER A 107 -4.50 5.15 -17.59
N ASN A 108 -4.65 3.92 -17.11
CA ASN A 108 -4.01 2.77 -17.76
C ASN A 108 -4.76 1.48 -17.41
N THR A 109 -4.46 0.38 -18.11
CA THR A 109 -5.14 -0.91 -17.96
C THR A 109 -4.13 -1.99 -17.59
N CYS A 110 -4.50 -2.84 -16.62
CA CYS A 110 -3.82 -4.10 -16.34
C CYS A 110 -4.79 -5.27 -16.47
N THR A 111 -4.27 -6.49 -16.64
CA THR A 111 -5.08 -7.71 -16.70
C THR A 111 -4.91 -8.49 -15.40
N LEU A 112 -6.03 -8.81 -14.75
CA LEU A 112 -6.07 -9.52 -13.48
C LEU A 112 -6.85 -10.83 -13.62
N GLY A 113 -6.31 -11.93 -13.09
CA GLY A 113 -7.03 -13.16 -12.89
C GLY A 113 -7.85 -13.16 -11.61
N ALA A 114 -8.38 -14.32 -11.22
CA ALA A 114 -8.97 -14.46 -9.88
C ALA A 114 -7.90 -14.40 -8.80
N GLY A 115 -8.23 -13.79 -7.65
CA GLY A 115 -7.35 -13.68 -6.49
C GLY A 115 -7.14 -12.25 -6.00
N LYS A 116 -6.21 -12.10 -5.04
CA LYS A 116 -5.86 -10.81 -4.42
C LYS A 116 -4.64 -10.19 -5.09
N TYR A 117 -4.69 -8.90 -5.33
CA TYR A 117 -3.64 -8.17 -6.02
C TYR A 117 -3.37 -6.83 -5.37
N THR A 118 -2.08 -6.50 -5.25
CA THR A 118 -1.60 -5.15 -5.01
C THR A 118 -1.11 -4.57 -6.34
N VAL A 119 -1.74 -3.48 -6.76
CA VAL A 119 -1.47 -2.81 -8.03
C VAL A 119 -0.74 -1.51 -7.75
N TYR A 120 0.43 -1.33 -8.34
CA TYR A 120 1.29 -0.17 -8.12
C TYR A 120 1.26 0.77 -9.33
N VAL A 121 0.77 1.97 -9.15
CA VAL A 121 0.98 3.09 -10.07
C VAL A 121 2.31 3.74 -9.69
N HIS A 122 3.38 3.22 -10.25
CA HIS A 122 4.76 3.63 -9.95
C HIS A 122 5.29 4.71 -10.91
N ASN A 123 4.56 4.98 -11.99
CA ASN A 123 4.83 6.01 -12.98
C ASN A 123 3.52 6.50 -13.59
N LEU A 124 3.46 7.73 -14.09
CA LEU A 124 2.22 8.30 -14.63
C LEU A 124 1.90 7.86 -16.07
N THR A 125 2.86 7.31 -16.78
CA THR A 125 2.72 6.90 -18.19
C THR A 125 2.74 5.39 -18.40
N ASP A 126 3.34 4.66 -17.47
CA ASP A 126 3.50 3.21 -17.58
C ASP A 126 2.24 2.43 -17.17
N VAL A 127 2.12 1.21 -17.71
CA VAL A 127 1.19 0.20 -17.16
C VAL A 127 1.51 -0.04 -15.69
N PRO A 128 0.51 -0.20 -14.82
CA PRO A 128 0.77 -0.44 -13.41
C PRO A 128 1.51 -1.77 -13.23
N TYR A 129 2.38 -1.82 -12.22
CA TYR A 129 3.01 -3.07 -11.82
C TYR A 129 2.05 -3.84 -10.90
N VAL A 130 1.83 -5.11 -11.21
CA VAL A 130 0.85 -5.96 -10.50
C VAL A 130 1.57 -7.05 -9.72
N VAL A 131 1.30 -7.11 -8.43
CA VAL A 131 1.75 -8.19 -7.55
C VAL A 131 0.55 -9.01 -7.10
N LYS A 132 0.59 -10.31 -7.34
CA LYS A 132 -0.39 -11.22 -6.74
C LYS A 132 -0.02 -11.41 -5.28
N ASP A 133 -0.93 -11.07 -4.39
CA ASP A 133 -0.71 -11.17 -2.95
C ASP A 133 -0.68 -12.65 -2.54
N ALA A 134 0.24 -12.99 -1.65
CA ALA A 134 0.31 -14.34 -1.15
C ALA A 134 -0.87 -14.63 -0.22
N ASP A 135 -1.68 -15.61 -0.59
CA ASP A 135 -2.77 -16.12 0.27
C ASP A 135 -2.27 -17.09 1.35
N VAL A 136 -0.96 -17.36 1.36
CA VAL A 136 -0.37 -18.36 2.23
C VAL A 136 -0.10 -17.76 3.60
N PHE A 137 -0.79 -18.25 4.61
CA PHE A 137 -0.34 -18.07 5.98
C PHE A 137 1.04 -18.71 6.14
N PRO A 138 1.92 -18.13 6.96
CA PRO A 138 3.17 -18.80 7.32
C PRO A 138 2.87 -20.22 7.77
N SER A 139 3.70 -21.19 7.36
CA SER A 139 3.58 -22.57 7.81
C SER A 139 3.51 -22.65 9.35
N SER A 140 3.00 -23.76 9.90
CA SER A 140 2.96 -23.99 11.34
C SER A 140 4.32 -23.77 12.02
N ASP A 141 5.40 -24.01 11.30
CA ASP A 141 6.78 -23.79 11.74
C ASP A 141 7.11 -22.30 11.95
N ALA A 142 6.50 -21.40 11.14
CA ALA A 142 6.64 -19.94 11.35
C ALA A 142 5.98 -19.46 12.65
N TRP A 143 5.02 -20.21 13.20
CA TRP A 143 4.46 -19.95 14.52
C TRP A 143 5.39 -20.39 15.65
N ALA A 144 6.15 -21.46 15.42
CA ALA A 144 7.12 -21.94 16.39
C ALA A 144 8.31 -20.98 16.54
N ASP A 145 8.70 -20.28 15.46
CA ASP A 145 10.00 -19.61 15.33
C ASP A 145 9.96 -18.07 15.40
N THR A 146 8.94 -17.44 15.93
CA THR A 146 8.93 -15.97 16.07
C THR A 146 9.22 -15.22 14.76
N LEU A 147 8.67 -15.71 13.65
CA LEU A 147 8.94 -15.18 12.31
C LEU A 147 7.80 -14.28 11.79
N SER A 148 8.17 -13.31 10.99
CA SER A 148 7.32 -12.69 9.96
C SER A 148 7.88 -13.04 8.60
N ASN A 149 7.05 -13.07 7.56
CA ASN A 149 7.55 -13.18 6.19
C ASN A 149 7.53 -11.81 5.51
N ILE A 150 8.58 -11.53 4.78
CA ILE A 150 8.75 -10.29 4.02
C ILE A 150 8.89 -10.64 2.54
N GLN A 151 8.13 -9.95 1.71
CA GLN A 151 8.29 -9.90 0.28
C GLN A 151 8.75 -8.50 -0.10
N PHE A 152 9.71 -8.38 -1.02
CA PHE A 152 10.27 -7.10 -1.43
C PHE A 152 9.92 -6.78 -2.89
N VAL A 153 9.51 -5.55 -3.15
CA VAL A 153 9.18 -5.02 -4.47
C VAL A 153 10.05 -3.80 -4.75
N ASN A 154 10.73 -3.80 -5.89
CA ASN A 154 11.59 -2.70 -6.31
C ASN A 154 10.96 -1.89 -7.45
N LEU A 155 10.61 -0.63 -7.16
CA LEU A 155 10.03 0.34 -8.11
C LEU A 155 10.76 1.69 -8.04
N LEU A 156 12.05 1.70 -7.64
CA LEU A 156 12.84 2.92 -7.49
C LEU A 156 13.44 3.37 -8.82
N TYR A 157 13.41 4.67 -9.05
CA TYR A 157 14.00 5.33 -10.21
C TYR A 157 15.29 6.09 -9.85
N LYS A 158 16.12 6.35 -10.87
CA LYS A 158 17.21 7.31 -10.78
C LYS A 158 16.67 8.73 -10.66
N SER A 159 17.56 9.70 -10.54
CA SER A 159 17.23 11.11 -10.31
C SER A 159 16.37 11.77 -11.42
N ASP A 160 16.40 11.22 -12.62
CA ASP A 160 15.53 11.66 -13.73
C ASP A 160 14.04 11.26 -13.54
N GLY A 161 13.75 10.31 -12.60
CA GLY A 161 12.41 9.82 -12.36
C GLY A 161 11.84 8.91 -13.46
N VAL A 162 12.66 8.50 -14.42
CA VAL A 162 12.28 7.68 -15.58
C VAL A 162 13.16 6.44 -15.70
N THR A 163 14.48 6.60 -15.55
CA THR A 163 15.42 5.49 -15.63
C THR A 163 15.34 4.61 -14.37
N PRO A 164 15.12 3.28 -14.50
CA PRO A 164 15.15 2.37 -13.36
C PRO A 164 16.47 2.44 -12.59
N TYR A 165 16.41 2.37 -11.26
CA TYR A 165 17.64 2.39 -10.44
C TYR A 165 18.45 1.10 -10.61
N GLY A 166 17.78 0.00 -10.96
CA GLY A 166 18.41 -1.30 -11.16
C GLY A 166 18.13 -2.28 -10.00
N LYS A 167 19.07 -3.19 -9.76
CA LYS A 167 18.91 -4.22 -8.73
C LYS A 167 19.16 -3.64 -7.34
N LEU A 168 18.27 -3.93 -6.40
CA LEU A 168 18.31 -3.46 -5.02
C LEU A 168 18.17 -4.62 -4.04
N THR A 169 18.87 -4.50 -2.91
CA THR A 169 18.78 -5.46 -1.79
C THR A 169 18.22 -4.77 -0.55
N LEU A 170 17.10 -5.27 -0.06
CA LEU A 170 16.52 -4.88 1.23
C LEU A 170 17.26 -5.60 2.36
N LYS A 171 17.71 -4.84 3.36
CA LYS A 171 18.32 -5.39 4.59
C LYS A 171 17.68 -4.78 5.83
N GLY A 172 17.46 -5.60 6.84
CA GLY A 172 17.18 -5.13 8.20
C GLY A 172 18.44 -4.58 8.83
N ARG A 173 18.32 -3.42 9.52
CA ARG A 173 19.43 -2.82 10.26
C ARG A 173 19.17 -2.92 11.75
N ARG A 174 20.12 -3.46 12.48
CA ARG A 174 20.14 -3.54 13.95
C ARG A 174 21.37 -2.85 14.53
N GLY A 175 21.35 -2.59 15.82
CA GLY A 175 22.41 -1.86 16.50
C GLY A 175 22.18 -0.34 16.50
N ALA A 176 22.99 0.36 17.29
CA ALA A 176 22.91 1.81 17.48
C ALA A 176 23.89 2.61 16.60
N GLY A 177 24.79 1.94 15.89
CA GLY A 177 25.85 2.59 15.10
C GLY A 177 26.98 3.15 15.94
N THR A 178 27.12 2.69 17.18
CA THR A 178 28.22 3.06 18.09
C THR A 178 29.28 1.97 18.11
N THR A 179 30.46 2.27 18.62
CA THR A 179 31.54 1.24 18.80
C THR A 179 31.07 0.09 19.68
N ALA A 180 30.27 0.35 20.70
CA ALA A 180 29.73 -0.66 21.61
C ALA A 180 28.54 -1.45 21.01
N SER A 181 27.84 -0.88 20.03
CA SER A 181 26.70 -1.50 19.34
C SER A 181 26.73 -1.12 17.85
N PRO A 182 27.64 -1.72 17.07
CA PRO A 182 27.75 -1.40 15.64
C PRO A 182 26.49 -1.82 14.88
N TYR A 183 26.28 -1.21 13.73
CA TYR A 183 25.19 -1.65 12.85
C TYR A 183 25.46 -3.06 12.31
N VAL A 184 24.43 -3.91 12.40
CA VAL A 184 24.40 -5.24 11.80
C VAL A 184 23.32 -5.22 10.72
N TYR A 185 23.70 -5.67 9.51
CA TYR A 185 22.81 -5.73 8.36
C TYR A 185 22.39 -7.17 8.09
N ILE A 186 21.08 -7.43 8.08
CA ILE A 186 20.50 -8.75 7.85
C ILE A 186 19.90 -8.75 6.45
N ASN A 187 20.43 -9.54 5.54
CA ASN A 187 19.89 -9.68 4.19
C ASN A 187 18.46 -10.24 4.25
N ILE A 188 17.55 -9.62 3.51
CA ILE A 188 16.15 -10.06 3.41
C ILE A 188 15.90 -10.54 1.99
N ALA A 189 15.93 -9.63 1.01
CA ALA A 189 15.60 -9.97 -0.37
C ALA A 189 16.30 -9.05 -1.36
N THR A 190 16.51 -9.55 -2.57
CA THR A 190 17.07 -8.79 -3.69
C THR A 190 16.14 -8.88 -4.88
N CYS A 191 15.87 -7.74 -5.54
CA CYS A 191 15.00 -7.66 -6.72
C CYS A 191 15.59 -6.70 -7.76
N ASN A 192 15.42 -7.03 -9.04
CA ASN A 192 15.55 -6.06 -10.11
C ASN A 192 14.34 -5.10 -10.11
N PHE A 193 14.42 -4.06 -10.93
CA PHE A 193 13.30 -3.15 -11.12
C PHE A 193 12.09 -3.88 -11.72
N LYS A 194 10.88 -3.60 -11.18
CA LYS A 194 9.64 -4.32 -11.51
C LYS A 194 9.75 -5.83 -11.26
N GLU A 195 10.40 -6.21 -10.19
CA GLU A 195 10.40 -7.57 -9.68
C GLU A 195 9.88 -7.62 -8.24
N THR A 196 9.40 -8.80 -7.89
CA THR A 196 8.91 -9.14 -6.56
C THR A 196 9.67 -10.37 -6.07
N SER A 197 10.25 -10.31 -4.88
CA SER A 197 10.92 -11.46 -4.29
C SER A 197 9.95 -12.57 -3.89
N ALA A 198 10.46 -13.76 -3.64
CA ALA A 198 9.74 -14.74 -2.83
C ALA A 198 9.49 -14.17 -1.41
N LEU A 199 8.57 -14.80 -0.67
CA LEU A 199 8.42 -14.56 0.76
C LEU A 199 9.65 -15.09 1.49
N VAL A 200 10.28 -14.24 2.29
CA VAL A 200 11.49 -14.55 3.05
C VAL A 200 11.19 -14.43 4.54
N PRO A 201 11.52 -15.45 5.35
CA PRO A 201 11.31 -15.38 6.79
C PRO A 201 12.25 -14.36 7.44
N TYR A 202 11.71 -13.51 8.30
CA TYR A 202 12.43 -12.52 9.07
C TYR A 202 12.20 -12.77 10.56
N LYS A 203 13.28 -13.04 11.29
CA LYS A 203 13.24 -13.34 12.72
C LYS A 203 13.00 -12.07 13.53
N LEU A 204 11.94 -12.08 14.34
CA LEU A 204 11.59 -10.97 15.23
C LEU A 204 12.36 -11.08 16.54
N LEU A 205 12.96 -9.98 17.00
CA LEU A 205 13.69 -9.89 18.24
C LEU A 205 13.29 -8.66 19.03
N ARG A 206 13.26 -8.78 20.34
CA ARG A 206 13.16 -7.66 21.27
C ARG A 206 14.36 -7.69 22.18
N ASN A 207 15.18 -6.62 22.18
CA ASN A 207 16.44 -6.56 22.94
C ASN A 207 17.36 -7.77 22.67
N GLY A 208 17.42 -8.24 21.42
CA GLY A 208 18.23 -9.39 21.04
C GLY A 208 17.61 -10.77 21.35
N VAL A 209 16.47 -10.82 22.03
CA VAL A 209 15.77 -12.06 22.40
C VAL A 209 14.58 -12.29 21.45
N ALA A 210 14.37 -13.53 21.06
CA ALA A 210 13.26 -13.93 20.19
C ALA A 210 11.89 -13.56 20.80
N ILE A 211 11.02 -12.94 19.99
CA ILE A 211 9.67 -12.55 20.43
C ILE A 211 8.74 -13.73 20.23
N TRP A 212 8.25 -14.31 21.32
CA TRP A 212 7.29 -15.43 21.29
C TRP A 212 5.85 -15.00 21.07
N SER A 213 5.54 -13.73 21.33
CA SER A 213 4.20 -13.16 21.09
C SER A 213 4.29 -11.67 20.80
N GLY A 214 3.35 -11.15 19.99
CA GLY A 214 3.22 -9.73 19.71
C GLY A 214 4.03 -9.24 18.51
N THR A 215 4.55 -8.02 18.63
CA THR A 215 5.12 -7.25 17.52
C THR A 215 6.50 -6.73 17.89
N GLU A 216 7.46 -6.82 16.98
CA GLU A 216 8.71 -6.06 17.05
C GLU A 216 8.47 -4.68 16.46
N THR A 217 8.76 -3.62 17.23
CA THR A 217 8.56 -2.22 16.84
C THR A 217 9.90 -1.50 16.71
N GLY A 218 9.89 -0.35 16.05
CA GLY A 218 11.10 0.47 15.89
C GLY A 218 12.13 -0.13 14.95
N LEU A 219 11.72 -1.07 14.09
CA LEU A 219 12.61 -1.68 13.11
C LEU A 219 13.11 -0.65 12.10
N ALA A 220 14.38 -0.80 11.72
CA ALA A 220 15.01 -0.03 10.67
C ALA A 220 15.41 -0.91 9.49
N PHE A 221 15.15 -0.41 8.28
CA PHE A 221 15.53 -1.06 7.04
C PHE A 221 16.37 -0.13 6.18
N VAL A 222 17.26 -0.73 5.41
CA VAL A 222 18.18 -0.05 4.50
C VAL A 222 18.18 -0.75 3.16
N ILE A 223 18.59 -0.04 2.13
CA ILE A 223 18.69 -0.55 0.77
C ILE A 223 20.14 -0.47 0.31
N PHE A 224 20.61 -1.53 -0.31
CA PHE A 224 21.90 -1.61 -0.97
C PHE A 224 21.69 -1.71 -2.48
N ASP A 225 22.55 -1.06 -3.25
CA ASP A 225 22.61 -1.19 -4.69
C ASP A 225 23.31 -2.51 -5.11
N ASP A 226 23.38 -2.75 -6.43
CA ASP A 226 24.00 -3.95 -7.00
C ASP A 226 25.52 -4.00 -6.75
N ALA A 227 26.17 -2.87 -6.55
CA ALA A 227 27.58 -2.76 -6.22
C ALA A 227 27.84 -2.99 -4.71
N GLY A 228 26.81 -3.19 -3.90
CA GLY A 228 26.92 -3.39 -2.46
C GLY A 228 27.06 -2.07 -1.68
N ASN A 229 26.78 -0.92 -2.30
CA ASN A 229 26.78 0.36 -1.61
C ASN A 229 25.44 0.62 -0.97
N LEU A 230 25.45 1.19 0.23
CA LEU A 230 24.24 1.67 0.89
C LEU A 230 23.64 2.84 0.09
N LEU A 231 22.35 2.78 -0.16
CA LEU A 231 21.64 3.85 -0.84
C LEU A 231 21.83 5.18 -0.11
N LYS A 232 22.08 6.24 -0.87
CA LYS A 232 22.36 7.57 -0.33
C LYS A 232 21.17 8.49 -0.47
N ASN A 233 21.12 9.45 0.41
CA ASN A 233 20.13 10.53 0.45
C ASN A 233 20.84 11.86 0.76
N PHE A 234 20.12 12.97 0.72
CA PHE A 234 20.63 14.29 1.08
C PHE A 234 19.93 14.81 2.33
N SER A 235 20.68 15.34 3.27
CA SER A 235 20.12 16.09 4.40
C SER A 235 19.63 17.48 3.94
N SER A 236 18.81 18.13 4.74
CA SER A 236 18.38 19.53 4.49
C SER A 236 19.52 20.52 4.41
N ALA A 237 20.67 20.22 5.02
CA ALA A 237 21.92 20.98 4.92
C ALA A 237 22.76 20.64 3.66
N GLY A 238 22.27 19.76 2.80
CA GLY A 238 22.96 19.34 1.56
C GLY A 238 24.03 18.27 1.73
N ALA A 239 24.25 17.75 2.94
CA ALA A 239 25.19 16.65 3.16
C ALA A 239 24.63 15.32 2.63
N VAL A 240 25.51 14.52 2.01
CA VAL A 240 25.18 13.14 1.62
C VAL A 240 25.16 12.28 2.87
N ILE A 241 24.02 11.61 3.10
CA ILE A 241 23.81 10.72 4.24
C ILE A 241 23.34 9.34 3.80
N ASP A 242 23.54 8.35 4.66
CA ASP A 242 23.00 7.01 4.43
C ASP A 242 21.49 7.02 4.53
N TRP A 243 20.83 6.50 3.49
CA TRP A 243 19.39 6.38 3.52
C TRP A 243 18.96 5.22 4.41
N SER A 244 17.99 5.46 5.25
CA SER A 244 17.34 4.42 6.05
C SER A 244 15.90 4.79 6.32
N ALA A 245 15.05 3.79 6.37
CA ALA A 245 13.66 3.92 6.82
C ALA A 245 13.50 3.28 8.19
N THR A 246 12.87 3.97 9.12
CA THR A 246 12.74 3.56 10.53
C THR A 246 11.28 3.58 10.97
N GLY A 247 11.02 3.00 12.14
CA GLY A 247 9.68 3.05 12.74
C GLY A 247 8.74 1.94 12.28
N PHE A 248 9.24 0.93 11.57
CA PHE A 248 8.42 -0.21 11.17
C PHE A 248 8.07 -1.11 12.34
N SER A 249 6.91 -1.77 12.21
CA SER A 249 6.43 -2.74 13.18
C SER A 249 5.99 -4.01 12.47
N LEU A 250 6.55 -5.14 12.86
CA LEU A 250 6.24 -6.45 12.29
C LEU A 250 5.67 -7.38 13.35
N GLY A 251 4.50 -7.96 13.07
CA GLY A 251 3.84 -8.94 13.96
C GLY A 251 4.23 -10.36 13.62
N LYS A 252 4.36 -11.20 14.65
CA LYS A 252 4.59 -12.64 14.51
C LYS A 252 3.51 -13.29 13.64
N GLY A 253 3.92 -14.20 12.77
CA GLY A 253 3.03 -15.00 11.92
C GLY A 253 2.33 -14.20 10.82
N LYS A 254 2.84 -13.02 10.47
CA LYS A 254 2.26 -12.16 9.43
C LYS A 254 3.14 -12.07 8.20
N ASN A 255 2.49 -11.88 7.06
CA ASN A 255 3.15 -11.61 5.79
C ASN A 255 3.11 -10.11 5.50
N TYR A 256 4.20 -9.57 4.98
CA TYR A 256 4.33 -8.17 4.60
C TYR A 256 4.94 -8.02 3.21
N ILE A 257 4.41 -7.08 2.43
CA ILE A 257 5.11 -6.57 1.26
C ILE A 257 5.83 -5.28 1.67
N PHE A 258 7.13 -5.25 1.49
CA PHE A 258 7.93 -4.04 1.50
C PHE A 258 8.12 -3.57 0.07
N HIS A 259 7.78 -2.34 -0.24
CA HIS A 259 8.00 -1.78 -1.56
C HIS A 259 8.77 -0.48 -1.46
N ILE A 260 9.78 -0.35 -2.32
CA ILE A 260 10.53 0.89 -2.47
C ILE A 260 10.12 1.58 -3.77
N ASN A 261 9.78 2.86 -3.66
CA ASN A 261 9.26 3.67 -4.76
C ASN A 261 9.92 5.05 -4.78
N GLY A 262 9.59 5.83 -5.82
CA GLY A 262 10.04 7.19 -5.97
C GLY A 262 11.33 7.28 -6.78
N LYS A 263 12.16 8.26 -6.48
CA LYS A 263 13.46 8.46 -7.14
C LYS A 263 14.53 8.91 -6.18
N VAL A 264 15.77 8.55 -6.45
CA VAL A 264 16.91 9.17 -5.79
C VAL A 264 17.02 10.62 -6.22
N GLY A 265 17.50 11.50 -5.33
CA GLY A 265 17.75 12.90 -5.67
C GLY A 265 19.18 13.17 -6.10
N THR A 266 19.42 14.35 -6.64
CA THR A 266 20.75 14.97 -6.78
C THR A 266 21.00 15.99 -5.67
N LYS A 267 19.95 16.38 -4.97
CA LYS A 267 19.94 17.27 -3.80
C LYS A 267 18.71 17.01 -2.93
N TYR A 268 18.65 17.54 -1.73
CA TYR A 268 17.55 17.38 -0.79
C TYR A 268 16.16 17.69 -1.40
N ALA A 269 16.06 18.74 -2.18
CA ALA A 269 14.78 19.24 -2.70
C ALA A 269 14.16 18.36 -3.83
N ASP A 270 14.92 17.46 -4.44
CA ASP A 270 14.47 16.66 -5.58
C ASP A 270 14.40 15.15 -5.31
N GLN A 271 14.76 14.74 -4.09
CA GLN A 271 14.73 13.35 -3.69
C GLN A 271 13.35 12.92 -3.19
N VAL A 272 12.91 11.74 -3.59
CA VAL A 272 11.67 11.12 -3.12
C VAL A 272 11.88 9.61 -3.01
N ILE A 273 12.48 9.15 -1.93
CA ILE A 273 12.65 7.71 -1.69
C ILE A 273 11.69 7.31 -0.59
N ARG A 274 10.76 6.43 -0.90
CA ARG A 274 9.77 5.91 0.05
C ARG A 274 9.90 4.41 0.16
N LEU A 275 10.07 3.89 1.35
CA LEU A 275 9.89 2.49 1.68
C LEU A 275 8.62 2.38 2.53
N SER A 276 7.67 1.62 2.04
CA SER A 276 6.39 1.40 2.73
C SER A 276 6.13 -0.09 2.90
N THR A 277 5.24 -0.43 3.83
CA THR A 277 4.86 -1.81 4.09
C THR A 277 3.36 -2.02 3.95
N ILE A 278 3.00 -3.18 3.47
CA ILE A 278 1.61 -3.61 3.36
C ILE A 278 1.48 -4.96 4.08
N GLY A 279 0.60 -5.02 5.07
CA GLY A 279 0.20 -6.30 5.68
C GLY A 279 -0.71 -7.08 4.73
N LEU A 280 -0.48 -8.38 4.61
CA LEU A 280 -1.23 -9.29 3.72
C LEU A 280 -2.33 -10.07 4.44
N ASN A 281 -2.55 -9.86 5.70
CA ASN A 281 -3.50 -10.67 6.51
C ASN A 281 -4.81 -9.95 6.72
#